data_4aa2bfd6f583fa1cfd4c2e66d6e4061e
#
_entry.id   4aa2bfd6f583fa1cfd4c2e66d6e4061e
#
_cell.length_a   1.000
_cell.length_b   1.000
_cell.length_c   1.000
_cell.angle_alpha   90.00
_cell.angle_beta   90.00
_cell.angle_gamma   90.00
#
_symmetry.space_group_name_H-M   'P 1'
#
loop_
_entity.id
_entity.type
_entity.pdbx_description
1 polymer ?
#
loop_
_entity_poly.entity_id
_entity_poly.type
_entity_poly.pdbx_seq_one_letter_code
_entity_poly.pdbx_strand_id
1 'polypeptide(L)'
;MAGQITGADAVLNALLSKENIEMVLVDREKNTSEIRRLCQEQNIPLEEGSTNDLWRMSANGHADALALVGRSPFGDLEQVLERGGTIWFFDGVTYSTNLGFAIRTAEVSGANAVVLNVSKTHEERRTIRRSSMRA
;
A
#
# COMPACT_ATOMS: atom_id res chain seq x y z
N MET A 1 5.04 -2.84 -8.23
CA MET A 1 5.66 -2.49 -6.95
C MET A 1 5.01 -3.21 -5.78
N ALA A 2 3.79 -2.99 -5.43
CA ALA A 2 3.12 -3.72 -4.35
C ALA A 2 2.03 -4.62 -4.90
N GLY A 3 1.84 -5.80 -4.32
CA GLY A 3 0.71 -6.65 -4.59
C GLY A 3 -0.50 -6.27 -3.74
N GLN A 4 -1.64 -6.79 -4.10
CA GLN A 4 -2.86 -6.61 -3.33
C GLN A 4 -3.55 -7.96 -3.13
N ILE A 5 -3.97 -8.19 -1.90
CA ILE A 5 -4.88 -9.30 -1.55
C ILE A 5 -6.26 -8.70 -1.34
N THR A 6 -7.24 -9.20 -2.06
CA THR A 6 -8.60 -8.67 -2.08
C THR A 6 -9.58 -9.67 -1.48
N GLY A 7 -10.40 -9.21 -0.57
CA GLY A 7 -11.43 -10.00 0.10
C GLY A 7 -11.07 -10.39 1.52
N ALA A 8 -12.09 -10.43 2.38
CA ALA A 8 -11.89 -10.68 3.81
C ALA A 8 -11.26 -12.06 4.08
N ASP A 9 -11.72 -13.10 3.41
CA ASP A 9 -11.19 -14.45 3.59
C ASP A 9 -9.73 -14.57 3.15
N ALA A 10 -9.40 -13.98 2.01
CA ALA A 10 -8.04 -13.98 1.48
C ALA A 10 -7.09 -13.18 2.39
N VAL A 11 -7.53 -12.03 2.90
CA VAL A 11 -6.77 -11.21 3.85
C VAL A 11 -6.56 -11.98 5.17
N LEU A 12 -7.60 -12.64 5.67
CA LEU A 12 -7.50 -13.45 6.87
C LEU A 12 -6.49 -14.59 6.71
N ASN A 13 -6.54 -15.31 5.60
CA ASN A 13 -5.58 -16.37 5.31
C ASN A 13 -4.15 -15.86 5.22
N ALA A 14 -3.93 -14.70 4.60
CA ALA A 14 -2.61 -14.08 4.51
C ALA A 14 -2.08 -13.68 5.89
N LEU A 15 -2.93 -13.16 6.77
CA LEU A 15 -2.57 -12.85 8.16
C LEU A 15 -2.19 -14.10 8.95
N LEU A 16 -2.97 -15.18 8.80
CA LEU A 16 -2.70 -16.45 9.46
C LEU A 16 -1.41 -17.10 8.96
N SER A 17 -1.11 -16.97 7.69
CA SER A 17 0.13 -17.46 7.06
C SER A 17 1.33 -16.56 7.32
N LYS A 18 1.14 -15.45 8.02
CA LYS A 18 2.18 -14.45 8.32
C LYS A 18 2.90 -13.93 7.08
N GLU A 19 2.15 -13.68 6.02
CA GLU A 19 2.67 -13.01 4.84
C GLU A 19 3.15 -11.59 5.20
N ASN A 20 4.05 -11.07 4.39
CA ASN A 20 4.55 -9.70 4.59
C ASN A 20 3.52 -8.68 4.16
N ILE A 21 2.63 -8.33 5.08
CA ILE A 21 1.56 -7.36 4.85
C ILE A 21 2.02 -5.99 5.34
N GLU A 22 1.98 -5.00 4.45
CA GLU A 22 2.30 -3.61 4.79
C GLU A 22 1.19 -2.92 5.56
N MET A 23 -0.04 -3.11 5.13
CA MET A 23 -1.23 -2.55 5.77
C MET A 23 -2.48 -3.30 5.34
N VAL A 24 -3.51 -3.16 6.14
CA VAL A 24 -4.84 -3.68 5.85
C VAL A 24 -5.85 -2.53 5.86
N LEU A 25 -6.73 -2.49 4.88
CA LEU A 25 -7.87 -1.60 4.82
C LEU A 25 -9.14 -2.41 4.96
N VAL A 26 -10.01 -2.04 5.87
CA VAL A 26 -11.28 -2.73 6.12
C VAL A 26 -12.47 -1.79 5.91
N ASP A 27 -13.59 -2.36 5.45
CA ASP A 27 -14.85 -1.65 5.37
C ASP A 27 -15.42 -1.45 6.78
N ARG A 28 -15.62 -0.19 7.17
CA ARG A 28 -16.14 0.17 8.49
C ARG A 28 -17.53 -0.38 8.78
N GLU A 29 -18.30 -0.68 7.74
CA GLU A 29 -19.68 -1.17 7.84
C GLU A 29 -19.75 -2.71 7.91
N LYS A 30 -18.63 -3.38 7.73
CA LYS A 30 -18.54 -4.84 7.73
C LYS A 30 -17.92 -5.37 9.00
N ASN A 31 -18.29 -6.61 9.35
CA ASN A 31 -17.67 -7.28 10.48
C ASN A 31 -16.31 -7.85 10.09
N THR A 32 -15.27 -7.19 10.53
CA THR A 32 -13.87 -7.57 10.30
C THR A 32 -13.10 -7.74 11.60
N SER A 33 -13.78 -8.16 12.65
CA SER A 33 -13.20 -8.27 14.02
C SER A 33 -11.99 -9.19 14.08
N GLU A 34 -12.02 -10.31 13.39
CA GLU A 34 -10.90 -11.27 13.35
C GLU A 34 -9.66 -10.67 12.65
N ILE A 35 -9.88 -9.98 11.53
CA ILE A 35 -8.81 -9.28 10.83
C ILE A 35 -8.20 -8.20 11.72
N ARG A 36 -9.03 -7.44 12.42
CA ARG A 36 -8.58 -6.39 13.36
C ARG A 36 -7.74 -6.98 14.48
N ARG A 37 -8.19 -8.08 15.05
CA ARG A 37 -7.46 -8.78 16.12
C ARG A 37 -6.08 -9.23 15.65
N LEU A 38 -5.99 -9.88 14.50
CA LEU A 38 -4.73 -10.36 13.96
C LEU A 38 -3.77 -9.22 13.57
N CYS A 39 -4.29 -8.13 13.00
CA CYS A 39 -3.49 -6.95 12.72
C CYS A 39 -2.90 -6.35 14.00
N GLN A 40 -3.69 -6.28 15.07
CA GLN A 40 -3.22 -5.79 16.35
C GLN A 40 -2.14 -6.69 16.96
N GLU A 41 -2.34 -8.00 16.92
CA GLU A 41 -1.37 -8.99 17.42
C GLU A 41 -0.04 -8.94 16.66
N GLN A 42 -0.10 -8.71 15.36
CA GLN A 42 1.07 -8.71 14.47
C GLN A 42 1.66 -7.31 14.22
N ASN A 43 1.12 -6.27 14.87
CA ASN A 43 1.51 -4.87 14.68
C ASN A 43 1.43 -4.41 13.21
N ILE A 44 0.42 -4.87 12.51
CA ILE A 44 0.16 -4.46 11.13
C ILE A 44 -0.76 -3.24 11.13
N PRO A 45 -0.41 -2.14 10.44
CA PRO A 45 -1.27 -0.98 10.32
C PRO A 45 -2.62 -1.35 9.71
N LEU A 46 -3.70 -0.95 10.37
CA LEU A 46 -5.06 -1.16 9.89
C LEU A 46 -5.76 0.19 9.76
N GLU A 47 -6.40 0.40 8.64
CA GLU A 47 -7.22 1.57 8.38
C GLU A 47 -8.65 1.17 8.05
N GLU A 48 -9.57 2.08 8.32
CA GLU A 48 -10.98 1.91 7.97
C GLU A 48 -11.35 2.83 6.82
N GLY A 49 -12.12 2.31 5.90
CA GLY A 49 -12.68 3.08 4.80
C GLY A 49 -14.17 2.85 4.63
N SER A 50 -14.80 3.66 3.82
CA SER A 50 -16.18 3.42 3.40
C SER A 50 -16.23 2.28 2.36
N THR A 51 -17.41 1.71 2.15
CA THR A 51 -17.63 0.73 1.08
C THR A 51 -17.15 1.26 -0.28
N ASN A 52 -17.37 2.54 -0.54
CA ASN A 52 -16.93 3.18 -1.78
C ASN A 52 -15.40 3.32 -1.86
N ASP A 53 -14.74 3.59 -0.73
CA ASP A 53 -13.27 3.64 -0.68
C ASP A 53 -12.69 2.26 -1.02
N LEU A 54 -13.23 1.20 -0.42
CA LEU A 54 -12.81 -0.17 -0.70
C LEU A 54 -13.02 -0.52 -2.18
N TRP A 55 -14.17 -0.15 -2.73
CA TRP A 55 -14.47 -0.40 -4.13
C TRP A 55 -13.47 0.30 -5.08
N ARG A 56 -13.15 1.55 -4.79
CA ARG A 56 -12.18 2.32 -5.60
C ARG A 56 -10.77 1.77 -5.50
N MET A 57 -10.39 1.28 -4.34
CA MET A 57 -9.03 0.80 -4.07
C MET A 57 -8.83 -0.66 -4.42
N SER A 58 -9.90 -1.42 -4.54
CA SER A 58 -9.84 -2.84 -4.89
C SER A 58 -9.51 -3.04 -6.37
N ALA A 59 -8.61 -3.97 -6.64
CA ALA A 59 -8.31 -4.39 -7.99
C ALA A 59 -9.49 -5.12 -8.67
N ASN A 60 -10.34 -5.74 -7.87
CA ASN A 60 -11.40 -6.65 -8.33
C ASN A 60 -12.83 -6.16 -8.05
N GLY A 61 -13.01 -4.89 -7.67
CA GLY A 61 -14.32 -4.35 -7.36
C GLY A 61 -14.69 -4.47 -5.88
N HIS A 62 -15.78 -5.15 -5.56
CA HIS A 62 -16.25 -5.23 -4.18
C HIS A 62 -15.35 -6.07 -3.28
N ALA A 63 -14.98 -5.52 -2.14
CA ALA A 63 -14.23 -6.22 -1.10
C ALA A 63 -14.54 -5.63 0.27
N ASP A 64 -14.63 -6.50 1.28
CA ASP A 64 -14.81 -6.08 2.67
C ASP A 64 -13.48 -5.72 3.33
N ALA A 65 -12.39 -6.24 2.79
CA ALA A 65 -11.05 -5.96 3.25
C ALA A 65 -10.04 -6.07 2.10
N LEU A 66 -8.97 -5.31 2.23
CA LEU A 66 -7.83 -5.32 1.32
C LEU A 66 -6.56 -5.38 2.14
N ALA A 67 -5.56 -6.13 1.68
CA ALA A 67 -4.22 -6.08 2.22
C ALA A 67 -3.23 -5.67 1.13
N LEU A 68 -2.34 -4.77 1.47
CA LEU A 68 -1.20 -4.45 0.63
C LEU A 68 -0.05 -5.35 1.04
N VAL A 69 0.39 -6.16 0.12
CA VAL A 69 1.53 -7.06 0.29
C VAL A 69 2.61 -6.65 -0.69
N GLY A 70 3.83 -6.74 -0.27
CA GLY A 70 4.90 -6.37 -1.15
C GLY A 70 6.23 -6.46 -0.45
N ARG A 71 7.23 -5.99 -1.14
CA ARG A 71 8.53 -5.79 -0.56
C ARG A 71 8.40 -4.74 0.54
N SER A 72 9.23 -4.89 1.56
CA SER A 72 9.35 -3.88 2.61
C SER A 72 9.30 -2.49 1.97
N PRO A 73 8.50 -1.54 2.52
CA PRO A 73 8.47 -0.16 2.02
C PRO A 73 9.84 0.50 2.08
N PHE A 74 10.74 -0.07 2.86
CA PHE A 74 12.16 0.28 2.91
C PHE A 74 12.94 -0.78 2.15
N GLY A 75 12.75 -0.82 0.83
CA GLY A 75 13.57 -1.66 -0.04
C GLY A 75 15.05 -1.32 0.18
N ASP A 76 15.89 -2.32 0.12
CA ASP A 76 17.32 -2.11 0.14
C ASP A 76 17.74 -1.42 -1.15
N LEU A 77 18.27 -0.22 -1.04
CA LEU A 77 18.73 0.57 -2.18
C LEU A 77 19.77 -0.18 -3.01
N GLU A 78 20.66 -0.92 -2.36
CA GLU A 78 21.67 -1.73 -3.05
C GLU A 78 21.01 -2.79 -3.93
N GLN A 79 20.02 -3.50 -3.42
CA GLN A 79 19.26 -4.48 -4.20
C GLN A 79 18.52 -3.86 -5.38
N VAL A 80 17.97 -2.67 -5.19
CA VAL A 80 17.29 -1.93 -6.26
C VAL A 80 18.29 -1.57 -7.36
N LEU A 81 19.45 -1.08 -7.00
CA LEU A 81 20.50 -0.73 -7.95
C LEU A 81 21.07 -1.95 -8.68
N GLU A 82 21.24 -3.08 -7.98
CA GLU A 82 21.71 -4.33 -8.57
C GLU A 82 20.75 -4.89 -9.61
N ARG A 83 19.44 -4.75 -9.38
CA ARG A 83 18.42 -5.18 -10.35
C ARG A 83 18.44 -4.35 -11.63
N GLY A 84 18.90 -3.12 -11.54
CA GLY A 84 18.92 -2.20 -12.67
C GLY A 84 17.54 -1.76 -13.14
N GLY A 85 17.48 -1.30 -14.37
CA GLY A 85 16.26 -0.75 -14.94
C GLY A 85 16.12 0.75 -14.70
N THR A 86 14.92 1.27 -14.89
CA THR A 86 14.63 2.69 -14.71
C THR A 86 14.27 2.96 -13.26
N ILE A 87 15.02 3.84 -12.63
CA ILE A 87 14.80 4.24 -11.24
C ILE A 87 14.51 5.74 -11.23
N TRP A 88 13.39 6.11 -10.61
CA TRP A 88 13.02 7.50 -10.41
C TRP A 88 13.43 7.93 -9.00
N PHE A 89 14.05 9.08 -8.91
CA PHE A 89 14.42 9.68 -7.63
C PHE A 89 13.64 10.98 -7.44
N PHE A 90 12.86 11.06 -6.36
CA PHE A 90 12.11 12.25 -5.99
C PHE A 90 12.72 12.89 -4.75
N ASP A 91 13.18 14.12 -4.92
CA ASP A 91 13.76 14.91 -3.84
C ASP A 91 12.99 16.22 -3.67
N GLY A 92 12.70 16.56 -2.43
CA GLY A 92 12.10 17.85 -2.09
C GLY A 92 10.64 18.04 -2.50
N VAL A 93 9.93 16.99 -2.86
CA VAL A 93 8.49 17.09 -3.19
C VAL A 93 7.70 17.30 -1.89
N THR A 94 7.14 18.50 -1.72
CA THR A 94 6.47 18.92 -0.49
C THR A 94 5.02 18.44 -0.41
N TYR A 95 4.29 18.53 -1.50
CA TYR A 95 2.87 18.18 -1.54
C TYR A 95 2.65 16.70 -1.75
N SER A 96 2.00 16.05 -0.78
CA SER A 96 1.77 14.61 -0.80
C SER A 96 0.95 14.13 -1.99
N THR A 97 -0.05 14.92 -2.42
CA THR A 97 -0.84 14.60 -3.61
C THR A 97 0.01 14.60 -4.88
N ASN A 98 0.89 15.59 -5.03
CA ASN A 98 1.80 15.67 -6.18
C ASN A 98 2.80 14.51 -6.18
N LEU A 99 3.31 14.15 -5.01
CA LEU A 99 4.21 13.01 -4.86
C LEU A 99 3.49 11.71 -5.27
N GLY A 100 2.26 11.52 -4.85
CA GLY A 100 1.46 10.36 -5.25
C GLY A 100 1.24 10.29 -6.76
N PHE A 101 0.91 11.40 -7.40
CA PHE A 101 0.77 11.46 -8.86
C PHE A 101 2.10 11.17 -9.58
N ALA A 102 3.21 11.67 -9.06
CA ALA A 102 4.53 11.42 -9.61
C ALA A 102 4.90 9.92 -9.51
N ILE A 103 4.60 9.29 -8.38
CA ILE A 103 4.79 7.83 -8.18
C ILE A 103 3.93 7.05 -9.19
N ARG A 104 2.68 7.45 -9.36
CA ARG A 104 1.79 6.82 -10.34
C ARG A 104 2.32 6.96 -11.77
N THR A 105 2.82 8.14 -12.10
CA THR A 105 3.44 8.38 -13.42
C THR A 105 4.66 7.50 -13.63
N ALA A 106 5.51 7.36 -12.62
CA ALA A 106 6.66 6.48 -12.67
C ALA A 106 6.24 5.02 -12.92
N GLU A 107 5.22 4.53 -12.23
CA GLU A 107 4.71 3.17 -12.41
C GLU A 107 4.20 2.93 -13.82
N VAL A 108 3.32 3.79 -14.34
CA VAL A 108 2.78 3.62 -15.70
C VAL A 108 3.83 3.83 -16.80
N SER A 109 4.93 4.52 -16.50
CA SER A 109 6.08 4.63 -17.41
C SER A 109 6.95 3.39 -17.42
N GLY A 110 6.66 2.39 -16.60
CA GLY A 110 7.45 1.16 -16.49
C GLY A 110 8.67 1.28 -15.58
N ALA A 111 8.67 2.21 -14.62
CA ALA A 111 9.75 2.31 -13.65
C ALA A 111 9.90 1.03 -12.81
N ASN A 112 11.12 0.62 -12.56
CA ASN A 112 11.44 -0.54 -11.74
C ASN A 112 11.40 -0.21 -10.25
N ALA A 113 11.71 1.02 -9.90
CA ALA A 113 11.68 1.49 -8.53
C ALA A 113 11.54 3.01 -8.46
N VAL A 114 11.09 3.47 -7.31
CA VAL A 114 11.07 4.89 -6.94
C VAL A 114 11.84 5.05 -5.64
N VAL A 115 12.75 6.00 -5.60
CA VAL A 115 13.50 6.37 -4.40
C VAL A 115 13.01 7.74 -3.94
N LEU A 116 12.63 7.83 -2.69
CA LEU A 116 12.09 9.05 -2.09
C LEU A 116 13.06 9.59 -1.04
N ASN A 117 13.47 10.83 -1.19
CA ASN A 117 14.19 11.56 -0.16
C ASN A 117 13.25 12.57 0.52
N VAL A 118 12.28 12.04 1.24
CA VAL A 118 11.26 12.84 1.92
C VAL A 118 10.90 12.19 3.26
N SER A 119 10.61 13.03 4.25
CA SER A 119 10.04 12.60 5.51
C SER A 119 8.55 12.95 5.52
N LYS A 120 7.69 11.97 5.71
CA LYS A 120 6.24 12.14 5.66
C LYS A 120 5.58 11.58 6.92
N THR A 121 4.57 12.30 7.41
CA THR A 121 3.71 11.84 8.49
C THR A 121 2.83 10.67 8.02
N HIS A 122 2.21 9.97 8.97
CA HIS A 122 1.29 8.89 8.65
C HIS A 122 0.13 9.37 7.75
N GLU A 123 -0.44 10.53 8.05
CA GLU A 123 -1.53 11.12 7.29
C GLU A 123 -1.11 11.51 5.87
N GLU A 124 0.06 12.10 5.71
CA GLU A 124 0.63 12.41 4.41
C GLU A 124 0.88 11.14 3.58
N ARG A 125 1.35 10.07 4.20
CA ARG A 125 1.50 8.76 3.54
C ARG A 125 0.18 8.20 3.04
N ARG A 126 -0.90 8.40 3.78
CA ARG A 126 -2.26 8.03 3.31
C ARG A 126 -2.64 8.78 2.04
N THR A 127 -2.39 10.08 2.02
CA THR A 127 -2.64 10.92 0.84
C THR A 127 -1.82 10.46 -0.36
N ILE A 128 -0.55 10.15 -0.16
CA ILE A 128 0.33 9.63 -1.21
C ILE A 128 -0.21 8.33 -1.78
N ARG A 129 -0.62 7.40 -0.93
CA ARG A 129 -1.18 6.11 -1.36
C ARG A 129 -2.46 6.28 -2.17
N ARG A 130 -3.34 7.19 -1.77
CA ARG A 130 -4.57 7.49 -2.52
C ARG A 130 -4.27 8.09 -3.89
N SER A 131 -3.44 9.12 -3.94
CA SER A 131 -3.13 9.83 -5.18
C SER A 131 -2.26 9.00 -6.14
N SER A 132 -1.46 8.09 -5.63
CA SER A 132 -0.68 7.15 -6.45
C SER A 132 -1.51 6.00 -7.01
N MET A 133 -2.76 5.86 -6.59
CA MET A 133 -3.62 4.73 -6.95
C MET A 133 -2.94 3.39 -6.70
N ARG A 134 -2.18 3.29 -5.62
CA ARG A 134 -1.47 2.09 -5.17
C ARG A 134 -0.25 1.70 -6.01
N ALA A 135 0.32 2.65 -6.69
CA ALA A 135 1.58 2.41 -7.39
C ALA A 135 2.71 1.98 -6.42
#